data_6b5682c11ca273507c494b2554ca7518
#
_entry.id   6b5682c11ca273507c494b2554ca7518
#
_cell.length_a   1.000
_cell.length_b   1.000
_cell.length_c   1.000
_cell.angle_alpha   90.00
_cell.angle_beta   90.00
_cell.angle_gamma   90.00
#
_symmetry.space_group_name_H-M   'P 1'
#
loop_
_entity.id
_entity.type
_entity.pdbx_description
1 polymer ?
#
loop_
_entity_poly.entity_id
_entity_poly.type
_entity_poly.pdbx_seq_one_letter_code
_entity_poly.pdbx_strand_id
1 'polypeptide(L)'
;IAKMEMICEKLQLERGMKVLEIGCGWGALARWMSQRYGVSVTGITVSKEQAKLARSRCAGLPVSIELADYRALNGEYDRIVSVGMLEHVGQKNYRTYFAKARSLLKDQGLFLLHTIGAGRGGFATDRWIEKYIFPNGVLPPADALAKTAGEFFTIEDWHNFGADYDPTLMAWYENFNRSWVDLKTSYSDRFKRMFDYYLLVSAGSFRSRENHLWQLVLSADGIAGGYRPSRWSASAQ
;
A
#
# COMPACT_ATOMS: atom_id res chain seq x y z
N ILE A 1 1.46 -13.22 -3.88
CA ILE A 1 1.58 -13.13 -5.36
C ILE A 1 0.35 -12.43 -5.93
N ALA A 2 -0.86 -12.95 -5.76
CA ALA A 2 -2.09 -12.42 -6.36
C ALA A 2 -2.32 -10.91 -6.12
N LYS A 3 -2.02 -10.41 -4.90
CA LYS A 3 -2.09 -8.96 -4.61
C LYS A 3 -1.13 -8.16 -5.48
N MET A 4 0.11 -8.64 -5.66
CA MET A 4 1.11 -7.94 -6.48
C MET A 4 0.72 -7.96 -7.97
N GLU A 5 0.22 -9.09 -8.45
CA GLU A 5 -0.29 -9.22 -9.83
C GLU A 5 -1.44 -8.24 -10.10
N MET A 6 -2.45 -8.22 -9.24
CA MET A 6 -3.58 -7.28 -9.37
C MET A 6 -3.15 -5.81 -9.35
N ILE A 7 -2.15 -5.45 -8.54
CA ILE A 7 -1.59 -4.08 -8.54
C ILE A 7 -0.96 -3.78 -9.91
N CYS A 8 -0.17 -4.70 -10.45
CA CYS A 8 0.48 -4.54 -11.74
C CYS A 8 -0.52 -4.44 -12.90
N GLU A 9 -1.55 -5.29 -12.90
CA GLU A 9 -2.63 -5.26 -13.89
C GLU A 9 -3.42 -3.96 -13.83
N LYS A 10 -3.77 -3.49 -12.62
CA LYS A 10 -4.46 -2.19 -12.46
C LYS A 10 -3.61 -1.01 -12.90
N LEU A 11 -2.31 -1.07 -12.72
CA LEU A 11 -1.37 -0.08 -13.24
C LEU A 11 -1.13 -0.22 -14.75
N GLN A 12 -1.65 -1.28 -15.39
CA GLN A 12 -1.42 -1.55 -16.81
C GLN A 12 0.08 -1.48 -17.13
N LEU A 13 0.89 -2.25 -16.38
CA LEU A 13 2.34 -2.21 -16.54
C LEU A 13 2.79 -2.83 -17.87
N GLU A 14 3.63 -2.09 -18.59
CA GLU A 14 4.25 -2.52 -19.82
C GLU A 14 5.77 -2.43 -19.73
N ARG A 15 6.47 -3.29 -20.50
CA ARG A 15 7.92 -3.33 -20.52
C ARG A 15 8.50 -1.96 -20.86
N GLY A 16 9.53 -1.55 -20.11
CA GLY A 16 10.25 -0.30 -20.31
C GLY A 16 9.66 0.90 -19.58
N MET A 17 8.49 0.80 -18.98
CA MET A 17 7.92 1.86 -18.14
C MET A 17 8.81 2.16 -16.93
N LYS A 18 8.78 3.43 -16.49
CA LYS A 18 9.38 3.91 -15.24
C LYS A 18 8.33 3.96 -14.15
N VAL A 19 8.53 3.22 -13.08
CA VAL A 19 7.59 3.13 -11.96
C VAL A 19 8.22 3.73 -10.71
N LEU A 20 7.45 4.56 -9.98
CA LEU A 20 7.78 5.01 -8.63
C LEU A 20 6.99 4.21 -7.60
N GLU A 21 7.66 3.59 -6.63
CA GLU A 21 7.03 2.97 -5.47
C GLU A 21 7.27 3.84 -4.23
N ILE A 22 6.23 4.54 -3.76
CA ILE A 22 6.29 5.39 -2.57
C ILE A 22 6.03 4.52 -1.34
N GLY A 23 7.08 4.26 -0.56
CA GLY A 23 7.03 3.32 0.55
C GLY A 23 7.27 1.88 0.13
N CYS A 24 8.42 1.59 -0.47
CA CYS A 24 8.74 0.27 -1.05
C CYS A 24 8.95 -0.85 -0.01
N GLY A 25 8.94 -0.53 1.27
CA GLY A 25 9.15 -1.50 2.33
C GLY A 25 10.42 -2.34 2.11
N TRP A 26 10.26 -3.65 2.12
CA TRP A 26 11.36 -4.62 1.95
C TRP A 26 11.68 -4.95 0.48
N GLY A 27 11.12 -4.20 -0.49
CA GLY A 27 11.41 -4.30 -1.92
C GLY A 27 10.70 -5.45 -2.65
N ALA A 28 9.70 -6.09 -2.05
CA ALA A 28 9.05 -7.24 -2.66
C ALA A 28 8.25 -6.87 -3.93
N LEU A 29 7.49 -5.77 -3.89
CA LEU A 29 6.69 -5.32 -5.03
C LEU A 29 7.59 -4.73 -6.12
N ALA A 30 8.60 -3.91 -5.77
CA ALA A 30 9.58 -3.39 -6.73
C ALA A 30 10.27 -4.52 -7.51
N ARG A 31 10.73 -5.54 -6.79
CA ARG A 31 11.32 -6.74 -7.40
C ARG A 31 10.35 -7.45 -8.33
N TRP A 32 9.10 -7.68 -7.89
CA TRP A 32 8.07 -8.34 -8.68
C TRP A 32 7.76 -7.60 -9.97
N MET A 33 7.51 -6.30 -9.89
CA MET A 33 7.22 -5.45 -11.05
C MET A 33 8.36 -5.52 -12.07
N SER A 34 9.60 -5.38 -11.62
CA SER A 34 10.76 -5.43 -12.49
C SER A 34 10.95 -6.79 -13.16
N GLN A 35 10.90 -7.89 -12.39
CA GLN A 35 11.12 -9.24 -12.91
C GLN A 35 10.01 -9.70 -13.85
N ARG A 36 8.74 -9.41 -13.50
CA ARG A 36 7.58 -9.96 -14.21
C ARG A 36 7.18 -9.11 -15.40
N TYR A 37 7.28 -7.77 -15.27
CA TYR A 37 6.81 -6.83 -16.29
C TYR A 37 7.94 -6.11 -17.03
N GLY A 38 9.19 -6.26 -16.62
CA GLY A 38 10.34 -5.64 -17.30
C GLY A 38 10.37 -4.12 -17.19
N VAL A 39 9.80 -3.59 -16.10
CA VAL A 39 9.80 -2.16 -15.80
C VAL A 39 11.04 -1.77 -15.00
N SER A 40 11.46 -0.50 -15.08
CA SER A 40 12.42 0.08 -14.15
C SER A 40 11.67 0.69 -12.95
N VAL A 41 12.16 0.43 -11.73
CA VAL A 41 11.48 0.88 -10.51
C VAL A 41 12.41 1.75 -9.66
N THR A 42 11.91 2.92 -9.28
CA THR A 42 12.48 3.71 -8.19
C THR A 42 11.62 3.46 -6.95
N GLY A 43 12.17 2.74 -5.96
CA GLY A 43 11.50 2.51 -4.68
C GLY A 43 12.08 3.40 -3.59
N ILE A 44 11.22 4.08 -2.82
CA ILE A 44 11.68 4.91 -1.72
C ILE A 44 11.19 4.40 -0.36
N THR A 45 11.99 4.59 0.65
CA THR A 45 11.65 4.35 2.06
C THR A 45 12.43 5.30 2.96
N VAL A 46 11.88 5.62 4.12
CA VAL A 46 12.59 6.38 5.18
C VAL A 46 13.30 5.47 6.19
N SER A 47 13.13 4.15 6.09
CA SER A 47 13.77 3.17 6.96
C SER A 47 15.10 2.68 6.39
N LYS A 48 16.19 2.89 7.14
CA LYS A 48 17.53 2.40 6.76
C LYS A 48 17.58 0.88 6.62
N GLU A 49 16.89 0.15 7.50
CA GLU A 49 16.87 -1.32 7.49
C GLU A 49 16.10 -1.85 6.27
N GLN A 50 14.94 -1.23 5.96
CA GLN A 50 14.20 -1.57 4.75
C GLN A 50 15.03 -1.30 3.50
N ALA A 51 15.65 -0.12 3.38
CA ALA A 51 16.47 0.23 2.23
C ALA A 51 17.63 -0.76 2.03
N LYS A 52 18.33 -1.14 3.10
CA LYS A 52 19.44 -2.11 3.06
C LYS A 52 18.98 -3.47 2.51
N LEU A 53 17.92 -4.03 3.06
CA LEU A 53 17.42 -5.34 2.63
C LEU A 53 16.79 -5.29 1.23
N ALA A 54 16.03 -4.22 0.92
CA ALA A 54 15.44 -4.06 -0.40
C ALA A 54 16.50 -3.96 -1.51
N ARG A 55 17.60 -3.22 -1.29
CA ARG A 55 18.73 -3.17 -2.22
C ARG A 55 19.33 -4.54 -2.47
N SER A 56 19.55 -5.32 -1.41
CA SER A 56 20.06 -6.69 -1.55
C SER A 56 19.12 -7.59 -2.35
N ARG A 57 17.81 -7.51 -2.10
CA ARG A 57 16.79 -8.32 -2.79
C ARG A 57 16.59 -7.94 -4.25
N CYS A 58 16.85 -6.69 -4.58
CA CYS A 58 16.71 -6.17 -5.95
C CYS A 58 18.02 -6.11 -6.73
N ALA A 59 19.13 -6.63 -6.17
CA ALA A 59 20.43 -6.62 -6.83
C ALA A 59 20.35 -7.29 -8.22
N GLY A 60 20.96 -6.67 -9.21
CA GLY A 60 20.97 -7.16 -10.60
C GLY A 60 19.68 -6.87 -11.40
N LEU A 61 18.70 -6.20 -10.81
CA LEU A 61 17.48 -5.77 -11.49
C LEU A 61 17.52 -4.25 -11.77
N PRO A 62 16.76 -3.74 -12.76
CA PRO A 62 16.58 -2.31 -13.00
C PRO A 62 15.72 -1.65 -11.90
N VAL A 63 16.16 -1.79 -10.65
CA VAL A 63 15.49 -1.27 -9.45
C VAL A 63 16.47 -0.43 -8.64
N SER A 64 16.14 0.85 -8.44
CA SER A 64 16.85 1.76 -7.55
C SER A 64 16.10 1.89 -6.24
N ILE A 65 16.73 1.62 -5.09
CA ILE A 65 16.14 1.81 -3.77
C ILE A 65 16.81 2.98 -3.08
N GLU A 66 16.03 4.02 -2.80
CA GLU A 66 16.49 5.27 -2.20
C GLU A 66 15.99 5.44 -0.76
N LEU A 67 16.89 5.87 0.11
CA LEU A 67 16.53 6.32 1.46
C LEU A 67 16.13 7.79 1.36
N ALA A 68 14.85 8.04 1.13
CA ALA A 68 14.34 9.38 0.84
C ALA A 68 12.93 9.59 1.35
N ASP A 69 12.62 10.84 1.66
CA ASP A 69 11.25 11.32 1.87
C ASP A 69 10.62 11.66 0.51
N TYR A 70 9.36 11.27 0.29
CA TYR A 70 8.66 11.51 -0.98
C TYR A 70 8.63 12.99 -1.39
N ARG A 71 8.68 13.92 -0.43
CA ARG A 71 8.68 15.36 -0.67
C ARG A 71 9.92 15.86 -1.41
N ALA A 72 11.05 15.14 -1.25
CA ALA A 72 12.32 15.50 -1.87
C ALA A 72 12.51 14.93 -3.29
N LEU A 73 11.61 14.06 -3.76
CA LEU A 73 11.75 13.42 -5.06
C LEU A 73 11.59 14.40 -6.22
N ASN A 74 12.27 14.09 -7.32
CA ASN A 74 12.12 14.77 -8.59
C ASN A 74 12.09 13.72 -9.72
N GLY A 75 11.67 14.13 -10.90
CA GLY A 75 11.59 13.27 -12.07
C GLY A 75 10.16 13.04 -12.54
N GLU A 76 10.03 12.18 -13.54
CA GLU A 76 8.73 11.82 -14.14
C GLU A 76 8.63 10.31 -14.28
N TYR A 77 7.45 9.79 -13.95
CA TYR A 77 7.16 8.36 -13.95
C TYR A 77 5.91 8.06 -14.77
N ASP A 78 5.94 6.92 -15.47
CA ASP A 78 4.77 6.43 -16.21
C ASP A 78 3.70 5.91 -15.25
N ARG A 79 4.13 5.36 -14.12
CA ARG A 79 3.25 4.79 -13.09
C ARG A 79 3.77 5.13 -11.70
N ILE A 80 2.83 5.34 -10.77
CA ILE A 80 3.14 5.48 -9.34
C ILE A 80 2.35 4.43 -8.57
N VAL A 81 2.95 3.86 -7.54
CA VAL A 81 2.29 2.94 -6.60
C VAL A 81 2.66 3.29 -5.17
N SER A 82 1.68 3.22 -4.27
CA SER A 82 1.88 3.40 -2.84
C SER A 82 0.98 2.43 -2.08
N VAL A 83 1.58 1.59 -1.24
CA VAL A 83 0.88 0.51 -0.53
C VAL A 83 1.13 0.60 0.97
N GLY A 84 0.07 0.91 1.74
CA GLY A 84 0.14 0.97 3.21
C GLY A 84 1.06 2.08 3.73
N MET A 85 1.11 3.20 3.04
CA MET A 85 1.98 4.33 3.37
C MET A 85 1.18 5.58 3.77
N LEU A 86 -0.01 5.78 3.16
CA LEU A 86 -0.84 6.96 3.39
C LEU A 86 -1.25 7.07 4.88
N GLU A 87 -1.42 5.95 5.54
CA GLU A 87 -1.73 5.86 6.97
C GLU A 87 -0.68 6.54 7.86
N HIS A 88 0.56 6.67 7.35
CA HIS A 88 1.69 7.31 8.06
C HIS A 88 1.97 8.75 7.62
N VAL A 89 1.26 9.25 6.60
CA VAL A 89 1.43 10.62 6.09
C VAL A 89 0.82 11.65 7.04
N GLY A 90 -0.29 11.29 7.69
CA GLY A 90 -1.09 12.18 8.53
C GLY A 90 -1.96 13.15 7.73
N GLN A 91 -3.19 13.39 8.22
CA GLN A 91 -4.23 14.16 7.53
C GLN A 91 -3.76 15.52 7.00
N LYS A 92 -2.98 16.26 7.80
CA LYS A 92 -2.48 17.60 7.45
C LYS A 92 -1.60 17.61 6.19
N ASN A 93 -1.01 16.49 5.86
CA ASN A 93 -0.07 16.35 4.74
C ASN A 93 -0.68 15.69 3.50
N TYR A 94 -1.95 15.26 3.52
CA TYR A 94 -2.57 14.58 2.37
C TYR A 94 -2.53 15.43 1.11
N ARG A 95 -2.85 16.72 1.23
CA ARG A 95 -2.78 17.63 0.09
C ARG A 95 -1.36 17.72 -0.49
N THR A 96 -0.34 17.83 0.36
CA THR A 96 1.07 17.83 -0.06
C THR A 96 1.46 16.50 -0.72
N TYR A 97 0.97 15.38 -0.18
CA TYR A 97 1.24 14.05 -0.72
C TYR A 97 0.66 13.88 -2.12
N PHE A 98 -0.61 14.20 -2.33
CA PHE A 98 -1.25 14.09 -3.65
C PHE A 98 -0.69 15.10 -4.65
N ALA A 99 -0.43 16.34 -4.24
CA ALA A 99 0.23 17.34 -5.09
C ALA A 99 1.60 16.86 -5.56
N LYS A 100 2.39 16.25 -4.65
CA LYS A 100 3.71 15.70 -5.00
C LYS A 100 3.59 14.52 -5.93
N ALA A 101 2.70 13.55 -5.67
CA ALA A 101 2.46 12.43 -6.56
C ALA A 101 2.03 12.92 -7.97
N ARG A 102 1.15 13.93 -8.05
CA ARG A 102 0.74 14.55 -9.34
C ARG A 102 1.93 15.14 -10.09
N SER A 103 2.81 15.86 -9.38
CA SER A 103 3.99 16.49 -10.01
C SER A 103 5.03 15.50 -10.54
N LEU A 104 4.97 14.26 -10.11
CA LEU A 104 5.87 13.17 -10.52
C LEU A 104 5.25 12.24 -11.57
N LEU A 105 3.93 12.31 -11.76
CA LEU A 105 3.20 11.46 -12.69
C LEU A 105 3.09 12.14 -14.05
N LYS A 106 3.45 11.43 -15.13
CA LYS A 106 3.21 11.87 -16.50
C LYS A 106 1.71 12.04 -16.80
N ASP A 107 1.36 12.84 -17.80
CA ASP A 107 -0.04 13.14 -18.15
C ASP A 107 -0.88 11.89 -18.48
N GLN A 108 -0.30 10.88 -19.13
CA GLN A 108 -0.96 9.59 -19.40
C GLN A 108 -0.64 8.53 -18.33
N GLY A 109 -0.18 8.96 -17.17
CA GLY A 109 0.23 8.10 -16.08
C GLY A 109 -0.95 7.60 -15.23
N LEU A 110 -0.72 6.49 -14.53
CA LEU A 110 -1.61 5.97 -13.50
C LEU A 110 -0.91 5.94 -12.14
N PHE A 111 -1.64 6.33 -11.12
CA PHE A 111 -1.23 6.19 -9.72
C PHE A 111 -2.18 5.24 -8.99
N LEU A 112 -1.65 4.13 -8.49
CA LEU A 112 -2.39 3.22 -7.62
C LEU A 112 -2.07 3.49 -6.15
N LEU A 113 -3.07 3.87 -5.40
CA LEU A 113 -3.03 4.03 -3.95
C LEU A 113 -3.74 2.87 -3.27
N HIS A 114 -3.03 2.11 -2.43
CA HIS A 114 -3.59 1.06 -1.59
C HIS A 114 -3.47 1.46 -0.13
N THR A 115 -4.59 1.63 0.56
CA THR A 115 -4.65 2.10 1.94
C THR A 115 -5.78 1.46 2.74
N ILE A 116 -5.56 1.27 4.03
CA ILE A 116 -6.64 0.99 4.97
C ILE A 116 -7.40 2.30 5.18
N GLY A 117 -8.72 2.22 5.23
CA GLY A 117 -9.59 3.36 5.49
C GLY A 117 -10.53 3.13 6.64
N ALA A 118 -10.93 4.22 7.28
CA ALA A 118 -11.95 4.21 8.32
C ALA A 118 -13.35 4.15 7.70
N GLY A 119 -14.26 3.43 8.34
CA GLY A 119 -15.67 3.42 8.00
C GLY A 119 -16.35 4.75 8.35
N ARG A 120 -17.52 4.68 8.98
CA ARG A 120 -18.26 5.87 9.41
C ARG A 120 -17.62 6.48 10.66
N GLY A 121 -17.58 7.82 10.75
CA GLY A 121 -17.18 8.52 11.98
C GLY A 121 -15.87 9.31 11.91
N GLY A 122 -15.23 9.41 10.75
CA GLY A 122 -14.05 10.24 10.55
C GLY A 122 -12.72 9.52 10.82
N PHE A 123 -11.66 10.30 10.99
CA PHE A 123 -10.33 9.77 11.25
C PHE A 123 -10.31 8.99 12.58
N ALA A 124 -10.09 7.69 12.48
CA ALA A 124 -10.04 6.82 13.65
C ALA A 124 -8.61 6.40 13.94
N THR A 125 -8.26 6.43 15.22
CA THR A 125 -7.04 5.82 15.73
C THR A 125 -7.40 5.11 17.03
N ASP A 126 -7.23 3.80 17.05
CA ASP A 126 -7.30 3.06 18.29
C ASP A 126 -6.03 3.32 19.12
N ARG A 127 -6.18 3.78 20.38
CA ARG A 127 -5.06 4.15 21.25
C ARG A 127 -4.08 3.01 21.52
N TRP A 128 -4.59 1.77 21.56
CA TRP A 128 -3.76 0.61 21.79
C TRP A 128 -2.95 0.27 20.52
N ILE A 129 -3.60 0.29 19.35
CA ILE A 129 -2.94 0.09 18.04
C ILE A 129 -1.88 1.17 17.81
N GLU A 130 -2.21 2.45 18.08
CA GLU A 130 -1.26 3.56 17.97
C GLU A 130 -0.04 3.36 18.87
N LYS A 131 -0.26 2.95 20.12
CA LYS A 131 0.82 2.80 21.09
C LYS A 131 1.76 1.63 20.80
N TYR A 132 1.22 0.49 20.33
CA TYR A 132 1.98 -0.76 20.31
C TYR A 132 2.28 -1.31 18.92
N ILE A 133 1.54 -0.90 17.88
CA ILE A 133 1.63 -1.49 16.54
C ILE A 133 2.02 -0.45 15.49
N PHE A 134 1.24 0.63 15.34
CA PHE A 134 1.42 1.66 14.32
C PHE A 134 1.46 3.06 14.93
N PRO A 135 2.59 3.47 15.52
CA PRO A 135 2.72 4.82 16.08
C PRO A 135 2.42 5.90 15.03
N ASN A 136 1.58 6.86 15.40
CA ASN A 136 1.10 7.96 14.54
C ASN A 136 0.31 7.51 13.29
N GLY A 137 -0.12 6.25 13.22
CA GLY A 137 -0.97 5.77 12.14
C GLY A 137 -2.38 6.36 12.22
N VAL A 138 -2.89 6.86 11.11
CA VAL A 138 -4.24 7.44 11.00
C VAL A 138 -4.95 6.87 9.78
N LEU A 139 -6.13 6.32 9.98
CA LEU A 139 -6.94 5.79 8.89
C LEU A 139 -7.81 6.89 8.28
N PRO A 140 -7.70 7.18 6.97
CA PRO A 140 -8.52 8.18 6.30
C PRO A 140 -9.98 7.73 6.17
N PRO A 141 -10.97 8.59 6.39
CA PRO A 141 -12.34 8.35 5.94
C PRO A 141 -12.46 8.57 4.42
N ALA A 142 -13.44 7.90 3.81
CA ALA A 142 -13.60 7.89 2.36
C ALA A 142 -13.83 9.28 1.75
N ASP A 143 -14.62 10.11 2.41
CA ASP A 143 -14.93 11.48 1.96
C ASP A 143 -13.69 12.38 1.95
N ALA A 144 -12.86 12.33 3.00
CA ALA A 144 -11.62 13.10 3.05
C ALA A 144 -10.62 12.63 2.00
N LEU A 145 -10.54 11.31 1.77
CA LEU A 145 -9.67 10.73 0.75
C LEU A 145 -10.13 11.12 -0.66
N ALA A 146 -11.42 10.95 -0.96
CA ALA A 146 -11.99 11.31 -2.26
C ALA A 146 -11.85 12.81 -2.56
N LYS A 147 -12.16 13.66 -1.57
CA LYS A 147 -12.02 15.12 -1.69
C LYS A 147 -10.58 15.50 -2.02
N THR A 148 -9.61 15.00 -1.23
CA THR A 148 -8.22 15.43 -1.39
C THR A 148 -7.58 14.85 -2.65
N ALA A 149 -7.85 13.58 -2.99
CA ALA A 149 -7.37 12.99 -4.24
C ALA A 149 -7.98 13.70 -5.46
N GLY A 150 -9.29 14.00 -5.42
CA GLY A 150 -10.01 14.68 -6.50
C GLY A 150 -9.57 16.13 -6.77
N GLU A 151 -8.81 16.76 -5.88
CA GLU A 151 -8.18 18.06 -6.17
C GLU A 151 -7.04 17.97 -7.20
N PHE A 152 -6.45 16.79 -7.38
CA PHE A 152 -5.23 16.57 -8.17
C PHE A 152 -5.36 15.52 -9.26
N PHE A 153 -6.37 14.64 -9.16
CA PHE A 153 -6.52 13.46 -10.00
C PHE A 153 -7.97 13.18 -10.34
N THR A 154 -8.19 12.55 -11.48
CA THR A 154 -9.43 11.83 -11.76
C THR A 154 -9.38 10.46 -11.08
N ILE A 155 -10.43 10.10 -10.31
CA ILE A 155 -10.55 8.78 -9.70
C ILE A 155 -11.15 7.83 -10.73
N GLU A 156 -10.33 6.95 -11.30
CA GLU A 156 -10.74 6.00 -12.34
C GLU A 156 -11.40 4.75 -11.76
N ASP A 157 -10.93 4.31 -10.59
CA ASP A 157 -11.42 3.10 -9.91
C ASP A 157 -11.28 3.20 -8.41
N TRP A 158 -12.25 2.64 -7.69
CA TRP A 158 -12.21 2.48 -6.24
C TRP A 158 -12.67 1.08 -5.87
N HIS A 159 -11.72 0.21 -5.57
CA HIS A 159 -11.98 -1.18 -5.21
C HIS A 159 -11.82 -1.39 -3.70
N ASN A 160 -12.85 -1.94 -3.05
CA ASN A 160 -12.87 -2.18 -1.60
C ASN A 160 -12.69 -3.68 -1.29
N PHE A 161 -11.56 -4.01 -0.68
CA PHE A 161 -11.18 -5.36 -0.24
C PHE A 161 -11.42 -5.60 1.25
N GLY A 162 -12.14 -4.73 1.94
CA GLY A 162 -12.31 -4.83 3.39
C GLY A 162 -12.85 -6.19 3.85
N ALA A 163 -13.73 -6.81 3.06
CA ALA A 163 -14.27 -8.13 3.39
C ALA A 163 -13.21 -9.26 3.30
N ASP A 164 -12.24 -9.10 2.38
CA ASP A 164 -11.20 -10.11 2.15
C ASP A 164 -10.05 -10.04 3.17
N TYR A 165 -10.01 -8.94 3.94
CA TYR A 165 -8.91 -8.74 4.90
C TYR A 165 -9.15 -9.47 6.23
N ASP A 166 -10.40 -9.70 6.62
CA ASP A 166 -10.74 -10.57 7.77
C ASP A 166 -10.16 -11.99 7.59
N PRO A 167 -10.47 -12.77 6.54
CA PRO A 167 -9.85 -14.08 6.35
C PRO A 167 -8.33 -14.01 6.19
N THR A 168 -7.79 -12.94 5.62
CA THR A 168 -6.33 -12.72 5.54
C THR A 168 -5.71 -12.62 6.93
N LEU A 169 -6.28 -11.82 7.82
CA LEU A 169 -5.80 -11.64 9.20
C LEU A 169 -5.96 -12.93 10.02
N MET A 170 -7.04 -13.68 9.82
CA MET A 170 -7.23 -14.98 10.45
C MET A 170 -6.18 -15.99 9.97
N ALA A 171 -5.84 -16.02 8.68
CA ALA A 171 -4.75 -16.86 8.18
C ALA A 171 -3.38 -16.46 8.75
N TRP A 172 -3.13 -15.16 8.93
CA TRP A 172 -1.92 -14.69 9.63
C TRP A 172 -1.89 -15.12 11.10
N TYR A 173 -3.04 -15.05 11.79
CA TYR A 173 -3.17 -15.51 13.16
C TYR A 173 -2.84 -17.01 13.30
N GLU A 174 -3.40 -17.85 12.43
CA GLU A 174 -3.11 -19.28 12.40
C GLU A 174 -1.64 -19.58 12.11
N ASN A 175 -1.05 -18.91 11.11
CA ASN A 175 0.36 -19.05 10.76
C ASN A 175 1.27 -18.62 11.92
N PHE A 176 0.97 -17.50 12.57
CA PHE A 176 1.72 -17.01 13.72
C PHE A 176 1.68 -18.02 14.89
N ASN A 177 0.50 -18.55 15.21
CA ASN A 177 0.35 -19.54 16.27
C ASN A 177 1.05 -20.85 15.95
N ARG A 178 1.01 -21.31 14.70
CA ARG A 178 1.74 -22.51 14.24
C ARG A 178 3.25 -22.32 14.37
N SER A 179 3.75 -21.14 14.03
CA SER A 179 5.18 -20.83 14.09
C SER A 179 5.65 -20.41 15.47
N TRP A 180 4.75 -20.31 16.47
CA TRP A 180 5.13 -19.83 17.81
C TRP A 180 6.17 -20.73 18.50
N VAL A 181 6.16 -22.01 18.24
CA VAL A 181 7.14 -22.97 18.79
C VAL A 181 8.58 -22.54 18.47
N ASP A 182 8.81 -21.98 17.28
CA ASP A 182 10.12 -21.51 16.83
C ASP A 182 10.40 -20.07 17.30
N LEU A 183 9.35 -19.23 17.34
CA LEU A 183 9.45 -17.81 17.69
C LEU A 183 9.63 -17.56 19.19
N LYS A 184 9.13 -18.44 20.06
CA LYS A 184 9.19 -18.28 21.53
C LYS A 184 10.62 -18.17 22.11
N THR A 185 11.63 -18.61 21.37
CA THR A 185 13.04 -18.45 21.74
C THR A 185 13.53 -17.00 21.63
N SER A 186 12.90 -16.22 20.74
CA SER A 186 13.27 -14.82 20.44
C SER A 186 12.27 -13.80 20.98
N TYR A 187 11.05 -14.23 21.32
CA TYR A 187 9.94 -13.35 21.74
C TYR A 187 9.30 -13.84 23.02
N SER A 188 8.85 -12.92 23.86
CA SER A 188 8.20 -13.22 25.15
C SER A 188 6.72 -13.60 24.97
N ASP A 189 6.14 -14.28 25.99
CA ASP A 189 4.70 -14.54 26.03
C ASP A 189 3.85 -13.27 26.05
N ARG A 190 4.40 -12.15 26.56
CA ARG A 190 3.75 -10.85 26.47
C ARG A 190 3.64 -10.39 25.02
N PHE A 191 4.70 -10.58 24.23
CA PHE A 191 4.67 -10.28 22.79
C PHE A 191 3.63 -11.15 22.07
N LYS A 192 3.57 -12.45 22.41
CA LYS A 192 2.55 -13.34 21.84
C LYS A 192 1.13 -12.83 22.07
N ARG A 193 0.78 -12.53 23.32
CA ARG A 193 -0.56 -12.00 23.65
C ARG A 193 -0.86 -10.69 22.95
N MET A 194 0.14 -9.82 22.84
CA MET A 194 0.02 -8.54 22.14
C MET A 194 -0.26 -8.75 20.65
N PHE A 195 0.46 -9.67 20.00
CA PHE A 195 0.32 -9.94 18.57
C PHE A 195 -0.97 -10.70 18.24
N ASP A 196 -1.36 -11.66 19.10
CA ASP A 196 -2.67 -12.32 19.02
C ASP A 196 -3.81 -11.31 19.10
N TYR A 197 -3.76 -10.41 20.09
CA TYR A 197 -4.77 -9.35 20.24
C TYR A 197 -4.83 -8.45 18.99
N TYR A 198 -3.67 -8.02 18.48
CA TYR A 198 -3.58 -7.20 17.27
C TYR A 198 -4.28 -7.87 16.08
N LEU A 199 -3.95 -9.11 15.79
CA LEU A 199 -4.52 -9.82 14.65
C LEU A 199 -6.02 -10.04 14.79
N LEU A 200 -6.49 -10.42 15.98
CA LEU A 200 -7.91 -10.71 16.23
C LEU A 200 -8.77 -9.44 16.26
N VAL A 201 -8.31 -8.35 16.91
CA VAL A 201 -9.07 -7.09 16.91
C VAL A 201 -9.11 -6.47 15.52
N SER A 202 -8.03 -6.56 14.75
CA SER A 202 -8.01 -6.11 13.36
C SER A 202 -8.97 -6.92 12.48
N ALA A 203 -8.98 -8.26 12.60
CA ALA A 203 -9.95 -9.11 11.90
C ALA A 203 -11.39 -8.73 12.26
N GLY A 204 -11.67 -8.48 13.54
CA GLY A 204 -12.97 -8.00 14.02
C GLY A 204 -13.38 -6.67 13.39
N SER A 205 -12.47 -5.71 13.30
CA SER A 205 -12.74 -4.39 12.69
C SER A 205 -13.06 -4.47 11.20
N PHE A 206 -12.42 -5.36 10.45
CA PHE A 206 -12.77 -5.60 9.04
C PHE A 206 -14.07 -6.39 8.89
N ARG A 207 -14.34 -7.37 9.76
CA ARG A 207 -15.58 -8.16 9.80
C ARG A 207 -16.80 -7.29 10.11
N SER A 208 -16.67 -6.37 11.06
CA SER A 208 -17.72 -5.42 11.42
C SER A 208 -17.91 -4.30 10.38
N ARG A 209 -17.05 -4.23 9.36
CA ARG A 209 -17.04 -3.15 8.35
C ARG A 209 -16.71 -1.78 8.92
N GLU A 210 -16.06 -1.71 10.05
CA GLU A 210 -15.55 -0.49 10.65
C GLU A 210 -14.27 -0.03 9.95
N ASN A 211 -13.42 -1.00 9.57
CA ASN A 211 -12.29 -0.77 8.68
C ASN A 211 -12.58 -1.27 7.27
N HIS A 212 -11.98 -0.58 6.30
CA HIS A 212 -11.99 -0.90 4.89
C HIS A 212 -10.56 -1.03 4.37
N LEU A 213 -10.40 -1.70 3.25
CA LEU A 213 -9.14 -1.73 2.51
C LEU A 213 -9.41 -1.31 1.08
N TRP A 214 -8.80 -0.23 0.65
CA TRP A 214 -9.08 0.34 -0.66
C TRP A 214 -7.87 0.30 -1.59
N GLN A 215 -8.15 0.07 -2.86
CA GLN A 215 -7.26 0.41 -3.96
C GLN A 215 -7.95 1.45 -4.83
N LEU A 216 -7.36 2.64 -4.91
CA LEU A 216 -7.77 3.69 -5.83
C LEU A 216 -6.82 3.68 -7.02
N VAL A 217 -7.36 3.73 -8.24
CA VAL A 217 -6.58 4.05 -9.44
C VAL A 217 -6.91 5.49 -9.83
N LEU A 218 -5.88 6.27 -9.96
CA LEU A 218 -5.93 7.70 -10.19
C LEU A 218 -5.19 8.02 -11.49
N SER A 219 -5.74 8.87 -12.33
CA SER A 219 -5.09 9.42 -13.53
C SER A 219 -4.94 10.93 -13.40
N ALA A 220 -4.03 11.53 -14.15
CA ALA A 220 -3.81 12.96 -14.11
C ALA A 220 -5.08 13.75 -14.48
N ASP A 221 -5.62 13.51 -15.68
CA ASP A 221 -6.74 14.27 -16.23
C ASP A 221 -7.82 13.37 -16.87
N GLY A 222 -7.86 12.10 -16.50
CA GLY A 222 -8.73 11.07 -17.09
C GLY A 222 -8.04 10.28 -18.20
N ILE A 223 -8.42 9.00 -18.35
CA ILE A 223 -7.92 8.13 -19.41
C ILE A 223 -8.85 8.23 -20.61
N ALA A 224 -8.32 8.58 -21.77
CA ALA A 224 -9.08 8.66 -23.01
C ALA A 224 -9.75 7.30 -23.31
N GLY A 225 -11.08 7.32 -23.50
CA GLY A 225 -11.89 6.11 -23.69
C GLY A 225 -12.25 5.37 -22.38
N GLY A 226 -11.84 5.91 -21.24
CA GLY A 226 -12.11 5.40 -19.89
C GLY A 226 -11.17 4.28 -19.45
N TYR A 227 -10.91 4.21 -18.17
CA TYR A 227 -10.14 3.15 -17.53
C TYR A 227 -11.01 1.89 -17.35
N ARG A 228 -10.46 0.72 -17.65
CA ARG A 228 -11.11 -0.57 -17.42
C ARG A 228 -10.38 -1.31 -16.28
N PRO A 229 -10.99 -1.39 -15.09
CA PRO A 229 -10.33 -1.99 -13.94
C PRO A 229 -10.18 -3.49 -14.10
N SER A 230 -9.00 -4.02 -13.80
CA SER A 230 -8.84 -5.45 -13.56
C SER A 230 -9.55 -5.80 -12.24
N ARG A 231 -10.39 -6.82 -12.30
CA ARG A 231 -11.08 -7.41 -11.15
C ARG A 231 -10.73 -8.89 -11.10
N TRP A 232 -10.34 -9.37 -9.93
CA TRP A 232 -10.19 -10.80 -9.77
C TRP A 232 -11.56 -11.47 -9.90
N SER A 233 -11.73 -12.31 -10.91
CA SER A 233 -12.85 -13.24 -10.99
C SER A 233 -12.44 -14.52 -10.28
N ALA A 234 -13.20 -14.94 -9.26
CA ALA A 234 -13.00 -16.21 -8.55
C ALA A 234 -13.19 -17.47 -9.44
N SER A 235 -13.35 -17.30 -10.74
CA SER A 235 -13.60 -18.34 -11.74
C SER A 235 -12.35 -18.88 -12.44
N ALA A 236 -11.14 -18.52 -11.97
CA ALA A 236 -9.89 -19.12 -12.44
C ALA A 236 -9.27 -19.97 -11.31
N GLN A 237 -9.92 -21.08 -10.96
CA GLN A 237 -9.32 -22.21 -10.22
C GLN A 237 -9.16 -23.38 -11.16
#